data_4b26787ee9504aae8aeefe1e505d5afc
#
_entry.id   4b26787ee9504aae8aeefe1e505d5afc
#
_cell.length_a   1.000
_cell.length_b   1.000
_cell.length_c   1.000
_cell.angle_alpha   90.00
_cell.angle_beta   90.00
_cell.angle_gamma   90.00
#
_symmetry.space_group_name_H-M   'P 1'
#
loop_
_entity.id
_entity.type
_entity.pdbx_description
1 polymer ?
#
loop_
_entity_poly.entity_id
_entity_poly.type
_entity_poly.pdbx_seq_one_letter_code
_entity_poly.pdbx_strand_id
1 'polypeptide(L)'
;MKITRNQFLKLIPAAALTLTGCGSKAQPANTESLVFSHHYHLDYAQQFTADCYEGGYTMLTIAESDMRFLVVPEDAAEVDSLPADVTVLRQPVENIYLVSTSVMDLLLHLDALDSVAFSGTKAEGWYLPAVRQAMEEGKIAYAGKYSAPDYEQILAADCRLAIENTMILHTPEVKEQLEHFGIPVLVERSSYESDPLARMEWIKLYGILLGREEQAEQVFSAQETAIQPILSQKPTGKSCAFFSLTTNNLATVRKGSDYVARMIEMAGGSYVFADLTDNGNSLATMNLPLEDFYAGAKDADVLIYNSAIEGMIASVSQLTERFPLLNEFKAVQNGQVWCTTQSLFQQSMELADLIVDMNRVFTEGIPAAGELKFLTHVD
;
A
#
# COMPACT_ATOMS: atom_id res chain seq x y z
N MET A 1 17.77 69.08 -22.11
CA MET A 1 18.59 69.40 -20.92
C MET A 1 19.05 68.08 -20.29
N LYS A 2 20.34 67.82 -20.46
CA LYS A 2 21.00 66.59 -19.95
C LYS A 2 21.16 66.73 -18.44
N ILE A 3 20.80 65.69 -17.68
CA ILE A 3 21.38 65.45 -16.34
C ILE A 3 21.78 64.00 -16.25
N THR A 4 23.03 63.87 -15.90
CA THR A 4 23.90 62.70 -15.85
C THR A 4 23.64 61.77 -14.68
N ARG A 5 23.92 60.53 -14.95
CA ARG A 5 24.29 59.38 -14.13
C ARG A 5 25.32 59.76 -13.05
N ASN A 6 25.06 59.49 -11.80
CA ASN A 6 25.93 58.81 -10.84
C ASN A 6 25.48 59.01 -9.37
N GLN A 7 25.73 57.95 -8.60
CA GLN A 7 25.77 57.86 -7.14
C GLN A 7 24.46 57.62 -6.42
N PHE A 8 24.22 56.34 -6.17
CA PHE A 8 24.06 55.84 -4.80
C PHE A 8 24.33 54.33 -4.77
N LEU A 9 25.61 53.96 -4.60
CA LEU A 9 25.99 52.70 -3.99
C LEU A 9 25.57 52.74 -2.53
N LYS A 10 24.61 51.94 -2.12
CA LYS A 10 24.48 51.50 -0.72
C LYS A 10 24.16 50.02 -0.69
N LEU A 11 25.13 49.31 -0.11
CA LEU A 11 25.15 47.93 0.34
C LEU A 11 23.77 47.30 0.52
N ILE A 12 23.53 46.22 -0.24
CA ILE A 12 22.55 45.19 0.06
C ILE A 12 23.36 43.98 0.50
N PRO A 13 23.16 43.45 1.73
CA PRO A 13 23.80 42.20 2.09
C PRO A 13 23.17 41.07 1.27
N ALA A 14 24.00 40.29 0.63
CA ALA A 14 23.62 39.07 -0.06
C ALA A 14 23.05 38.06 0.98
N ALA A 15 21.74 37.97 1.03
CA ALA A 15 21.06 36.85 1.66
C ALA A 15 21.19 35.67 0.73
N ALA A 16 22.07 34.74 1.04
CA ALA A 16 22.13 33.45 0.42
C ALA A 16 20.78 32.72 0.71
N LEU A 17 19.90 32.66 -0.28
CA LEU A 17 18.75 31.76 -0.28
C LEU A 17 19.30 30.34 -0.47
N THR A 18 19.56 29.68 0.66
CA THR A 18 19.63 28.21 0.67
C THR A 18 18.21 27.71 0.46
N LEU A 19 17.94 27.19 -0.71
CA LEU A 19 16.79 26.32 -0.97
C LEU A 19 17.06 24.98 -0.24
N THR A 20 16.75 24.96 1.06
CA THR A 20 16.53 23.72 1.77
C THR A 20 15.16 23.23 1.34
N GLY A 21 15.14 22.10 0.60
CA GLY A 21 13.92 21.34 0.39
C GLY A 21 13.35 20.94 1.75
N CYS A 22 12.26 21.59 2.14
CA CYS A 22 11.47 21.18 3.29
C CYS A 22 10.68 19.94 2.90
N GLY A 23 11.22 18.75 3.18
CA GLY A 23 10.37 17.71 3.69
C GLY A 23 9.84 18.23 5.04
N SER A 24 8.59 18.57 5.12
CA SER A 24 7.95 18.96 6.36
C SER A 24 7.92 17.72 7.27
N LYS A 25 8.92 17.60 8.15
CA LYS A 25 8.78 16.74 9.33
C LYS A 25 7.61 17.33 10.11
N ALA A 26 6.53 16.57 10.26
CA ALA A 26 5.43 16.96 11.12
C ALA A 26 6.01 17.33 12.49
N GLN A 27 5.64 18.52 13.01
CA GLN A 27 6.05 18.91 14.35
C GLN A 27 5.32 18.00 15.35
N PRO A 28 6.01 17.49 16.42
CA PRO A 28 5.34 16.67 17.42
C PRO A 28 4.13 17.42 17.99
N ALA A 29 3.05 16.67 18.21
CA ALA A 29 1.83 17.23 18.77
C ALA A 29 2.09 17.76 20.18
N ASN A 30 1.87 19.04 20.39
CA ASN A 30 2.01 19.66 21.69
C ASN A 30 0.78 19.30 22.54
N THR A 31 0.85 18.17 23.23
CA THR A 31 -0.12 17.76 24.25
C THR A 31 0.41 18.25 25.58
N GLU A 32 -0.27 19.16 26.25
CA GLU A 32 0.21 19.85 27.47
C GLU A 32 0.63 18.93 28.62
N SER A 33 0.27 17.63 28.57
CA SER A 33 0.54 16.62 29.61
C SER A 33 1.51 15.51 29.19
N LEU A 34 1.84 15.35 27.91
CA LEU A 34 2.73 14.29 27.42
C LEU A 34 4.13 14.84 27.16
N VAL A 35 5.16 14.18 27.71
CA VAL A 35 6.57 14.51 27.45
C VAL A 35 7.04 13.75 26.22
N PHE A 36 7.36 14.46 25.15
CA PHE A 36 7.90 13.85 23.94
C PHE A 36 9.22 13.15 24.21
N SER A 37 9.37 11.93 23.70
CA SER A 37 10.58 11.12 23.84
C SER A 37 11.37 11.09 22.53
N HIS A 38 10.81 10.50 21.48
CA HIS A 38 11.47 10.36 20.18
C HIS A 38 10.45 10.12 19.07
N HIS A 39 10.91 10.27 17.83
CA HIS A 39 10.16 9.80 16.66
C HIS A 39 10.37 8.30 16.49
N TYR A 40 9.29 7.54 16.30
CA TYR A 40 9.40 6.13 15.93
C TYR A 40 10.13 6.01 14.59
N HIS A 41 11.09 5.10 14.51
CA HIS A 41 11.91 4.99 13.31
C HIS A 41 11.18 4.27 12.18
N LEU A 42 11.06 4.95 11.05
CA LEU A 42 10.55 4.41 9.79
C LEU A 42 11.61 4.64 8.73
N ASP A 43 11.98 3.58 8.01
CA ASP A 43 13.02 3.63 6.99
C ASP A 43 12.45 4.02 5.61
N TYR A 44 11.23 3.61 5.32
CA TYR A 44 10.62 3.71 4.00
C TYR A 44 9.26 4.41 4.00
N ALA A 45 8.39 4.11 4.97
CA ALA A 45 7.01 4.60 4.99
C ALA A 45 6.94 6.13 5.10
N GLN A 46 6.11 6.75 4.27
CA GLN A 46 5.94 8.20 4.19
C GLN A 46 4.48 8.64 4.44
N GLN A 47 3.54 7.71 4.42
CA GLN A 47 2.13 8.03 4.55
C GLN A 47 1.63 8.00 6.00
N PHE A 48 2.51 7.74 6.98
CA PHE A 48 2.24 7.96 8.39
C PHE A 48 3.51 8.33 9.15
N THR A 49 3.34 8.91 10.34
CA THR A 49 4.40 9.11 11.33
C THR A 49 3.92 8.67 12.71
N ALA A 50 4.87 8.36 13.59
CA ALA A 50 4.58 7.99 14.97
C ALA A 50 5.54 8.73 15.91
N ASP A 51 4.97 9.50 16.86
CA ASP A 51 5.71 10.24 17.87
C ASP A 51 5.52 9.54 19.23
N CYS A 52 6.62 9.08 19.81
CA CYS A 52 6.63 8.38 21.10
C CYS A 52 6.79 9.37 22.25
N TYR A 53 6.05 9.13 23.34
CA TYR A 53 6.08 9.93 24.56
C TYR A 53 6.44 9.08 25.77
N GLU A 54 6.91 9.73 26.85
CA GLU A 54 7.16 9.04 28.11
C GLU A 54 5.90 8.32 28.61
N GLY A 55 6.06 7.12 29.18
CA GLY A 55 4.95 6.28 29.61
C GLY A 55 4.38 5.37 28.51
N GLY A 56 5.02 5.32 27.32
CA GLY A 56 4.66 4.40 26.23
C GLY A 56 3.54 4.89 25.32
N TYR A 57 3.08 6.14 25.50
CA TYR A 57 2.07 6.71 24.59
C TYR A 57 2.67 6.98 23.22
N THR A 58 1.88 6.77 22.17
CA THR A 58 2.32 7.03 20.80
C THR A 58 1.27 7.80 20.02
N MET A 59 1.65 8.93 19.42
CA MET A 59 0.80 9.70 18.52
C MET A 59 1.05 9.26 17.08
N LEU A 60 0.07 8.61 16.49
CA LEU A 60 0.05 8.29 15.06
C LEU A 60 -0.56 9.47 14.30
N THR A 61 0.07 9.87 13.20
CA THR A 61 -0.45 10.89 12.28
C THR A 61 -0.43 10.30 10.86
N ILE A 62 -1.60 10.31 10.21
CA ILE A 62 -1.73 9.83 8.83
C ILE A 62 -1.52 11.00 7.87
N ALA A 63 -0.61 10.84 6.92
CA ALA A 63 -0.26 11.88 5.96
C ALA A 63 -1.45 12.33 5.10
N GLU A 64 -1.40 13.61 4.67
CA GLU A 64 -2.44 14.22 3.83
C GLU A 64 -3.87 14.06 4.38
N SER A 65 -3.99 14.01 5.68
CA SER A 65 -5.27 13.92 6.38
C SER A 65 -5.18 14.61 7.74
N ASP A 66 -6.33 14.89 8.34
CA ASP A 66 -6.43 15.42 9.71
C ASP A 66 -6.48 14.30 10.77
N MET A 67 -6.24 13.05 10.39
CA MET A 67 -6.36 11.90 11.28
C MET A 67 -5.13 11.78 12.18
N ARG A 68 -5.36 11.94 13.48
CA ARG A 68 -4.38 11.80 14.55
C ARG A 68 -4.93 10.89 15.63
N PHE A 69 -4.16 9.87 16.00
CA PHE A 69 -4.57 8.89 17.00
C PHE A 69 -3.54 8.84 18.11
N LEU A 70 -3.97 9.14 19.34
CA LEU A 70 -3.15 8.85 20.52
C LEU A 70 -3.39 7.41 20.95
N VAL A 71 -2.38 6.57 20.74
CA VAL A 71 -2.37 5.19 21.21
C VAL A 71 -1.89 5.18 22.65
N VAL A 72 -2.76 4.66 23.54
CA VAL A 72 -2.56 4.61 25.00
C VAL A 72 -2.28 3.16 25.38
N PRO A 73 -1.17 2.86 26.07
CA PRO A 73 -0.91 1.51 26.57
C PRO A 73 -2.05 0.98 27.46
N GLU A 74 -2.22 -0.34 27.51
CA GLU A 74 -3.31 -1.01 28.21
C GLU A 74 -3.49 -0.52 29.66
N ASP A 75 -2.40 -0.47 30.42
CA ASP A 75 -2.40 -0.11 31.85
C ASP A 75 -2.09 1.38 32.11
N ALA A 76 -1.93 2.20 31.06
CA ALA A 76 -1.60 3.61 31.23
C ALA A 76 -2.82 4.47 31.58
N ALA A 77 -2.58 5.56 32.29
CA ALA A 77 -3.62 6.53 32.63
C ALA A 77 -4.17 7.23 31.38
N GLU A 78 -5.40 7.68 31.46
CA GLU A 78 -5.97 8.57 30.47
C GLU A 78 -5.23 9.92 30.46
N VAL A 79 -5.16 10.55 29.29
CA VAL A 79 -4.53 11.84 29.12
C VAL A 79 -5.59 12.93 29.20
N ASP A 80 -5.43 13.81 30.16
CA ASP A 80 -6.29 14.98 30.31
C ASP A 80 -5.97 16.03 29.22
N SER A 81 -7.00 16.64 28.66
CA SER A 81 -6.87 17.79 27.75
C SER A 81 -6.13 17.53 26.43
N LEU A 82 -6.68 16.64 25.59
CA LEU A 82 -6.22 16.44 24.22
C LEU A 82 -6.83 17.48 23.26
N PRO A 83 -6.12 17.84 22.17
CA PRO A 83 -6.70 18.58 21.05
C PRO A 83 -7.94 17.86 20.49
N ALA A 84 -8.92 18.64 20.02
CA ALA A 84 -10.20 18.09 19.55
C ALA A 84 -10.07 17.20 18.28
N ASP A 85 -8.96 17.32 17.57
CA ASP A 85 -8.61 16.54 16.37
C ASP A 85 -7.87 15.24 16.69
N VAL A 86 -7.63 14.92 17.98
CA VAL A 86 -6.95 13.71 18.42
C VAL A 86 -7.96 12.68 18.90
N THR A 87 -7.95 11.54 18.28
CA THR A 87 -8.74 10.37 18.69
C THR A 87 -7.91 9.44 19.58
N VAL A 88 -8.47 8.99 20.71
CA VAL A 88 -7.78 8.07 21.62
C VAL A 88 -8.08 6.63 21.25
N LEU A 89 -7.04 5.82 21.13
CA LEU A 89 -7.13 4.37 20.97
C LEU A 89 -6.35 3.67 22.09
N ARG A 90 -6.98 2.74 22.80
CA ARG A 90 -6.32 1.99 23.87
C ARG A 90 -5.85 0.63 23.36
N GLN A 91 -4.59 0.28 23.68
CA GLN A 91 -4.00 -1.03 23.36
C GLN A 91 -4.57 -2.13 24.26
N PRO A 92 -4.63 -3.38 23.75
CA PRO A 92 -4.66 -3.69 22.32
C PRO A 92 -5.99 -3.24 21.70
N VAL A 93 -5.93 -2.74 20.46
CA VAL A 93 -7.18 -2.41 19.74
C VAL A 93 -7.84 -3.69 19.29
N GLU A 94 -9.06 -3.91 19.76
CA GLU A 94 -9.88 -5.09 19.48
C GLU A 94 -11.20 -4.70 18.81
N ASN A 95 -12.00 -5.69 18.42
CA ASN A 95 -13.31 -5.50 17.78
C ASN A 95 -13.23 -4.58 16.53
N ILE A 96 -12.22 -4.83 15.70
CA ILE A 96 -11.97 -4.03 14.50
C ILE A 96 -12.99 -4.37 13.40
N TYR A 97 -13.56 -3.35 12.76
CA TYR A 97 -14.22 -3.46 11.46
C TYR A 97 -13.21 -3.18 10.37
N LEU A 98 -12.80 -4.24 9.64
CA LEU A 98 -11.74 -4.18 8.65
C LEU A 98 -12.31 -4.20 7.23
N VAL A 99 -12.12 -3.09 6.51
CA VAL A 99 -12.54 -2.92 5.10
C VAL A 99 -11.36 -2.95 4.15
N SER A 100 -10.19 -2.43 4.57
CA SER A 100 -8.96 -2.49 3.77
C SER A 100 -8.40 -3.91 3.73
N THR A 101 -8.54 -4.60 2.59
CA THR A 101 -8.15 -6.00 2.46
C THR A 101 -6.65 -6.24 2.58
N SER A 102 -5.83 -5.23 2.25
CA SER A 102 -4.37 -5.29 2.38
C SER A 102 -3.88 -5.39 3.82
N VAL A 103 -4.67 -4.87 4.78
CA VAL A 103 -4.31 -4.85 6.20
C VAL A 103 -4.45 -6.22 6.85
N MET A 104 -5.37 -7.05 6.37
CA MET A 104 -5.63 -8.36 6.98
C MET A 104 -4.37 -9.23 7.06
N ASP A 105 -3.53 -9.17 6.04
CA ASP A 105 -2.28 -9.91 6.00
C ASP A 105 -1.26 -9.41 7.03
N LEU A 106 -1.21 -8.09 7.23
CA LEU A 106 -0.38 -7.48 8.27
C LEU A 106 -0.80 -7.98 9.67
N LEU A 107 -2.12 -8.06 9.92
CA LEU A 107 -2.66 -8.58 11.18
C LEU A 107 -2.38 -10.08 11.35
N LEU A 108 -2.43 -10.87 10.27
CA LEU A 108 -2.04 -12.28 10.31
C LEU A 108 -0.58 -12.46 10.71
N HIS A 109 0.32 -11.67 10.17
CA HIS A 109 1.75 -11.72 10.51
C HIS A 109 2.07 -11.22 11.92
N LEU A 110 1.15 -10.48 12.50
CA LEU A 110 1.18 -10.08 13.92
C LEU A 110 0.44 -11.08 14.83
N ASP A 111 -0.01 -12.24 14.33
CA ASP A 111 -0.87 -13.19 15.09
C ASP A 111 -2.10 -12.53 15.71
N ALA A 112 -2.67 -11.52 15.05
CA ALA A 112 -3.72 -10.65 15.58
C ALA A 112 -5.05 -10.77 14.82
N LEU A 113 -5.31 -11.91 14.18
CA LEU A 113 -6.57 -12.13 13.46
C LEU A 113 -7.79 -12.03 14.38
N ASP A 114 -7.64 -12.37 15.64
CA ASP A 114 -8.67 -12.31 16.68
C ASP A 114 -9.04 -10.87 17.09
N SER A 115 -8.24 -9.88 16.74
CA SER A 115 -8.61 -8.46 16.91
C SER A 115 -9.71 -8.01 15.94
N VAL A 116 -9.93 -8.76 14.84
CA VAL A 116 -10.91 -8.42 13.81
C VAL A 116 -12.25 -9.10 14.11
N ALA A 117 -13.27 -8.30 14.41
CA ALA A 117 -14.64 -8.79 14.59
C ALA A 117 -15.44 -8.78 13.29
N PHE A 118 -15.16 -7.82 12.41
CA PHE A 118 -15.94 -7.61 11.20
C PHE A 118 -15.06 -7.40 9.96
N SER A 119 -15.55 -7.92 8.84
CA SER A 119 -14.94 -7.74 7.54
C SER A 119 -15.87 -6.99 6.57
N GLY A 120 -15.30 -6.04 5.82
CA GLY A 120 -15.98 -5.39 4.69
C GLY A 120 -16.04 -6.26 3.42
N THR A 121 -15.36 -7.41 3.44
CA THR A 121 -15.29 -8.39 2.35
C THR A 121 -15.92 -9.70 2.80
N LYS A 122 -16.75 -10.30 1.95
CA LYS A 122 -17.37 -11.60 2.22
C LYS A 122 -16.33 -12.74 2.17
N ALA A 123 -16.65 -13.90 2.78
CA ALA A 123 -15.74 -15.05 2.85
C ALA A 123 -15.21 -15.50 1.48
N GLU A 124 -16.07 -15.53 0.46
CA GLU A 124 -15.70 -15.91 -0.91
C GLU A 124 -14.75 -14.92 -1.60
N GLY A 125 -14.65 -13.68 -1.11
CA GLY A 125 -13.71 -12.66 -1.62
C GLY A 125 -12.33 -12.71 -0.97
N TRP A 126 -12.12 -13.55 0.04
CA TRP A 126 -10.84 -13.72 0.68
C TRP A 126 -10.03 -14.85 0.05
N TYR A 127 -8.80 -14.56 -0.32
CA TYR A 127 -7.80 -15.53 -0.78
C TYR A 127 -6.83 -15.95 0.33
N LEU A 128 -7.01 -15.43 1.55
CA LEU A 128 -6.27 -15.80 2.75
C LEU A 128 -7.03 -16.93 3.48
N PRO A 129 -6.50 -18.18 3.51
CA PRO A 129 -7.23 -19.33 4.04
C PRO A 129 -7.66 -19.17 5.50
N ALA A 130 -6.78 -18.62 6.36
CA ALA A 130 -7.07 -18.41 7.77
C ALA A 130 -8.26 -17.45 7.99
N VAL A 131 -8.37 -16.41 7.16
CA VAL A 131 -9.46 -15.42 7.23
C VAL A 131 -10.78 -16.06 6.79
N ARG A 132 -10.75 -16.82 5.68
CA ARG A 132 -11.93 -17.54 5.20
C ARG A 132 -12.44 -18.52 6.25
N GLN A 133 -11.54 -19.29 6.87
CA GLN A 133 -11.87 -20.22 7.94
C GLN A 133 -12.48 -19.48 9.15
N ALA A 134 -11.87 -18.36 9.59
CA ALA A 134 -12.41 -17.58 10.70
C ALA A 134 -13.82 -17.05 10.43
N MET A 135 -14.10 -16.65 9.17
CA MET A 135 -15.45 -16.24 8.77
C MET A 135 -16.44 -17.40 8.72
N GLU A 136 -16.04 -18.56 8.21
CA GLU A 136 -16.86 -19.78 8.19
C GLU A 136 -17.19 -20.29 9.60
N GLU A 137 -16.26 -20.12 10.54
CA GLU A 137 -16.45 -20.44 11.96
C GLU A 137 -17.24 -19.36 12.73
N GLY A 138 -17.58 -18.25 12.08
CA GLY A 138 -18.32 -17.13 12.69
C GLY A 138 -17.51 -16.28 13.66
N LYS A 139 -16.18 -16.40 13.66
CA LYS A 139 -15.27 -15.55 14.45
C LYS A 139 -15.17 -14.13 13.87
N ILE A 140 -15.24 -14.02 12.56
CA ILE A 140 -15.28 -12.75 11.82
C ILE A 140 -16.60 -12.73 11.05
N ALA A 141 -17.42 -11.69 11.24
CA ALA A 141 -18.68 -11.54 10.52
C ALA A 141 -18.54 -10.54 9.36
N TYR A 142 -19.28 -10.75 8.28
CA TYR A 142 -19.41 -9.74 7.24
C TYR A 142 -20.36 -8.64 7.71
N ALA A 143 -19.88 -7.39 7.75
CA ALA A 143 -20.66 -6.23 8.21
C ALA A 143 -20.80 -5.14 7.14
N GLY A 144 -20.94 -5.54 5.87
CA GLY A 144 -21.11 -4.61 4.75
C GLY A 144 -19.78 -4.08 4.21
N LYS A 145 -19.84 -3.41 3.05
CA LYS A 145 -18.68 -2.81 2.38
C LYS A 145 -18.53 -1.32 2.77
N TYR A 146 -17.39 -0.70 2.43
CA TYR A 146 -17.07 0.72 2.70
C TYR A 146 -18.23 1.70 2.47
N SER A 147 -19.06 1.48 1.45
CA SER A 147 -20.17 2.39 1.07
C SER A 147 -21.51 2.01 1.67
N ALA A 148 -21.61 0.91 2.40
CA ALA A 148 -22.86 0.43 3.00
C ALA A 148 -22.55 -0.54 4.16
N PRO A 149 -21.98 -0.04 5.27
CA PRO A 149 -21.73 -0.86 6.46
C PRO A 149 -23.06 -1.18 7.18
N ASP A 150 -23.08 -2.31 7.88
CA ASP A 150 -24.15 -2.68 8.78
C ASP A 150 -23.90 -2.03 10.16
N TYR A 151 -24.34 -0.80 10.30
CA TYR A 151 -24.15 -0.02 11.53
C TYR A 151 -24.73 -0.68 12.77
N GLU A 152 -25.86 -1.38 12.64
CA GLU A 152 -26.52 -2.04 13.77
C GLU A 152 -25.63 -3.15 14.31
N GLN A 153 -25.10 -3.99 13.43
CA GLN A 153 -24.21 -5.08 13.80
C GLN A 153 -22.88 -4.57 14.39
N ILE A 154 -22.29 -3.55 13.76
CA ILE A 154 -21.01 -2.96 14.20
C ILE A 154 -21.13 -2.33 15.58
N LEU A 155 -22.22 -1.58 15.85
CA LEU A 155 -22.47 -0.95 17.14
C LEU A 155 -22.79 -1.98 18.24
N ALA A 156 -23.57 -3.01 17.91
CA ALA A 156 -23.96 -4.04 18.89
C ALA A 156 -22.76 -4.81 19.47
N ALA A 157 -21.65 -4.88 18.75
CA ALA A 157 -20.44 -5.58 19.17
C ALA A 157 -19.35 -4.66 19.73
N ASP A 158 -19.66 -3.41 20.06
CA ASP A 158 -18.69 -2.43 20.60
C ASP A 158 -17.43 -2.29 19.70
N CYS A 159 -17.63 -2.05 18.39
CA CYS A 159 -16.54 -1.82 17.45
C CYS A 159 -15.69 -0.63 17.90
N ARG A 160 -14.37 -0.82 18.00
CA ARG A 160 -13.44 0.16 18.56
C ARG A 160 -12.62 0.90 17.52
N LEU A 161 -12.56 0.36 16.31
CA LEU A 161 -11.85 0.99 15.18
C LEU A 161 -12.41 0.46 13.86
N ALA A 162 -12.76 1.34 12.95
CA ALA A 162 -12.97 1.00 11.55
C ALA A 162 -11.69 1.28 10.77
N ILE A 163 -11.13 0.27 10.10
CA ILE A 163 -9.98 0.42 9.20
C ILE A 163 -10.50 0.39 7.76
N GLU A 164 -10.60 1.56 7.19
CA GLU A 164 -11.16 1.78 5.86
C GLU A 164 -10.04 1.92 4.81
N ASN A 165 -10.37 1.61 3.57
CA ASN A 165 -9.52 1.97 2.44
C ASN A 165 -9.90 3.36 1.90
N THR A 166 -9.08 3.92 1.01
CA THR A 166 -9.31 5.27 0.46
C THR A 166 -10.57 5.40 -0.39
N MET A 167 -11.26 4.31 -0.74
CA MET A 167 -12.56 4.37 -1.42
C MET A 167 -13.64 5.02 -0.55
N ILE A 168 -13.49 5.03 0.78
CA ILE A 168 -14.39 5.73 1.71
C ILE A 168 -14.47 7.22 1.42
N LEU A 169 -13.42 7.82 0.83
CA LEU A 169 -13.39 9.23 0.46
C LEU A 169 -14.39 9.58 -0.66
N HIS A 170 -14.92 8.59 -1.38
CA HIS A 170 -16.01 8.76 -2.35
C HIS A 170 -17.41 8.72 -1.71
N THR A 171 -17.47 8.33 -0.43
CA THR A 171 -18.69 8.26 0.39
C THR A 171 -18.42 8.85 1.78
N PRO A 172 -18.04 10.13 1.87
CA PRO A 172 -17.61 10.76 3.13
C PRO A 172 -18.70 10.69 4.21
N GLU A 173 -19.96 10.65 3.81
CA GLU A 173 -21.10 10.50 4.73
C GLU A 173 -21.05 9.20 5.54
N VAL A 174 -20.45 8.14 5.01
CA VAL A 174 -20.29 6.87 5.75
C VAL A 174 -19.24 7.03 6.84
N LYS A 175 -18.11 7.66 6.53
CA LYS A 175 -17.06 7.98 7.52
C LYS A 175 -17.64 8.85 8.64
N GLU A 176 -18.30 9.96 8.28
CA GLU A 176 -18.94 10.87 9.24
C GLU A 176 -19.96 10.15 10.13
N GLN A 177 -20.72 9.20 9.56
CA GLN A 177 -21.72 8.45 10.32
C GLN A 177 -21.08 7.47 11.31
N LEU A 178 -19.98 6.78 10.95
CA LEU A 178 -19.21 5.93 11.88
C LEU A 178 -18.66 6.76 13.03
N GLU A 179 -18.04 7.90 12.73
CA GLU A 179 -17.49 8.83 13.73
C GLU A 179 -18.58 9.43 14.62
N HIS A 180 -19.76 9.75 14.06
CA HIS A 180 -20.92 10.20 14.84
C HIS A 180 -21.41 9.15 15.85
N PHE A 181 -21.28 7.87 15.52
CA PHE A 181 -21.56 6.76 16.41
C PHE A 181 -20.44 6.51 17.44
N GLY A 182 -19.36 7.30 17.41
CA GLY A 182 -18.22 7.15 18.32
C GLY A 182 -17.24 6.05 17.90
N ILE A 183 -17.32 5.57 16.66
CA ILE A 183 -16.38 4.60 16.10
C ILE A 183 -15.27 5.38 15.38
N PRO A 184 -14.03 5.34 15.88
CA PRO A 184 -12.87 5.93 15.17
C PRO A 184 -12.69 5.31 13.78
N VAL A 185 -12.32 6.15 12.79
CA VAL A 185 -12.08 5.68 11.43
C VAL A 185 -10.63 5.98 11.04
N LEU A 186 -9.84 4.94 10.83
CA LEU A 186 -8.51 5.02 10.24
C LEU A 186 -8.64 4.74 8.74
N VAL A 187 -8.36 5.74 7.89
CA VAL A 187 -8.27 5.55 6.44
C VAL A 187 -6.85 5.15 6.10
N GLU A 188 -6.69 3.90 5.74
CA GLU A 188 -5.42 3.26 5.43
C GLU A 188 -4.85 3.80 4.11
N ARG A 189 -3.57 4.17 4.10
CA ARG A 189 -2.92 4.83 2.96
C ARG A 189 -1.68 4.10 2.44
N SER A 190 -1.43 2.85 2.83
CA SER A 190 -0.29 2.08 2.31
C SER A 190 -0.32 1.97 0.77
N SER A 191 -1.50 2.07 0.17
CA SER A 191 -1.67 2.08 -1.29
C SER A 191 -1.07 3.30 -1.98
N TYR A 192 -0.76 4.37 -1.24
CA TYR A 192 -0.09 5.58 -1.74
C TYR A 192 1.43 5.55 -1.52
N GLU A 193 1.96 4.52 -0.87
CA GLU A 193 3.40 4.31 -0.82
C GLU A 193 3.91 3.88 -2.20
N SER A 194 4.97 4.52 -2.67
CA SER A 194 5.59 4.24 -3.97
C SER A 194 6.65 3.14 -3.89
N ASP A 195 7.08 2.78 -2.69
CA ASP A 195 8.05 1.71 -2.44
C ASP A 195 7.36 0.50 -1.81
N PRO A 196 7.60 -0.73 -2.29
CA PRO A 196 7.01 -1.94 -1.71
C PRO A 196 7.44 -2.17 -0.25
N LEU A 197 8.66 -1.78 0.13
CA LEU A 197 9.12 -1.85 1.52
C LEU A 197 8.34 -0.87 2.41
N ALA A 198 8.05 0.33 1.91
CA ALA A 198 7.20 1.28 2.62
C ALA A 198 5.80 0.72 2.91
N ARG A 199 5.21 0.00 1.95
CA ARG A 199 3.91 -0.66 2.14
C ARG A 199 3.97 -1.75 3.22
N MET A 200 5.04 -2.57 3.22
CA MET A 200 5.23 -3.60 4.25
C MET A 200 5.53 -2.99 5.62
N GLU A 201 6.21 -1.84 5.67
CA GLU A 201 6.53 -1.15 6.92
C GLU A 201 5.29 -0.62 7.67
N TRP A 202 4.14 -0.54 7.02
CA TRP A 202 2.86 -0.27 7.70
C TRP A 202 2.51 -1.29 8.78
N ILE A 203 3.13 -2.49 8.78
CA ILE A 203 2.99 -3.45 9.89
C ILE A 203 3.39 -2.82 11.23
N LYS A 204 4.35 -1.87 11.23
CA LYS A 204 4.78 -1.16 12.44
C LYS A 204 3.66 -0.29 13.03
N LEU A 205 2.81 0.34 12.19
CA LEU A 205 1.63 1.06 12.65
C LEU A 205 0.66 0.11 13.39
N TYR A 206 0.40 -1.06 12.80
CA TYR A 206 -0.48 -2.06 13.42
C TYR A 206 0.16 -2.71 14.64
N GLY A 207 1.49 -2.87 14.65
CA GLY A 207 2.23 -3.25 15.85
C GLY A 207 1.97 -2.29 17.01
N ILE A 208 2.04 -0.97 16.76
CA ILE A 208 1.73 0.06 17.76
C ILE A 208 0.26 -0.05 18.23
N LEU A 209 -0.70 -0.21 17.33
CA LEU A 209 -2.12 -0.32 17.71
C LEU A 209 -2.41 -1.54 18.60
N LEU A 210 -1.65 -2.61 18.44
CA LEU A 210 -1.88 -3.91 19.08
C LEU A 210 -0.93 -4.20 20.24
N GLY A 211 0.05 -3.32 20.52
CA GLY A 211 1.12 -3.58 21.52
C GLY A 211 2.05 -4.71 21.09
N ARG A 212 2.35 -4.80 19.79
CA ARG A 212 3.19 -5.85 19.17
C ARG A 212 4.33 -5.26 18.34
N GLU A 213 4.91 -4.15 18.79
CA GLU A 213 5.94 -3.39 18.06
C GLU A 213 7.18 -4.22 17.77
N GLU A 214 7.62 -5.03 18.74
CA GLU A 214 8.79 -5.90 18.57
C GLU A 214 8.56 -6.97 17.51
N GLN A 215 7.38 -7.58 17.48
CA GLN A 215 6.99 -8.56 16.46
C GLN A 215 6.91 -7.90 15.07
N ALA A 216 6.32 -6.70 14.98
CA ALA A 216 6.24 -5.94 13.75
C ALA A 216 7.62 -5.66 13.16
N GLU A 217 8.57 -5.24 13.99
CA GLU A 217 9.96 -4.99 13.60
C GLU A 217 10.65 -6.26 13.09
N GLN A 218 10.47 -7.39 13.81
CA GLN A 218 11.06 -8.67 13.41
C GLN A 218 10.52 -9.15 12.06
N VAL A 219 9.20 -9.06 11.85
CA VAL A 219 8.56 -9.47 10.60
C VAL A 219 9.03 -8.57 9.45
N PHE A 220 9.04 -7.25 9.64
CA PHE A 220 9.49 -6.32 8.61
C PHE A 220 10.96 -6.55 8.23
N SER A 221 11.85 -6.63 9.22
CA SER A 221 13.28 -6.86 8.99
C SER A 221 13.57 -8.18 8.27
N ALA A 222 12.76 -9.21 8.50
CA ALA A 222 12.89 -10.48 7.78
C ALA A 222 12.57 -10.31 6.28
N GLN A 223 11.54 -9.55 5.93
CA GLN A 223 11.17 -9.26 4.54
C GLN A 223 12.24 -8.41 3.84
N GLU A 224 12.73 -7.36 4.52
CA GLU A 224 13.82 -6.54 4.00
C GLU A 224 15.07 -7.38 3.72
N THR A 225 15.46 -8.25 4.67
CA THR A 225 16.62 -9.14 4.51
C THR A 225 16.46 -10.10 3.34
N ALA A 226 15.25 -10.60 3.08
CA ALA A 226 15.00 -11.57 2.02
C ALA A 226 15.32 -11.04 0.61
N ILE A 227 15.16 -9.75 0.38
CA ILE A 227 15.42 -9.13 -0.93
C ILE A 227 16.85 -8.58 -1.11
N GLN A 228 17.63 -8.44 -0.03
CA GLN A 228 18.99 -7.88 -0.12
C GLN A 228 19.90 -8.59 -1.14
N PRO A 229 19.89 -9.94 -1.27
CA PRO A 229 20.66 -10.62 -2.31
C PRO A 229 20.30 -10.19 -3.73
N ILE A 230 19.03 -9.87 -3.97
CA ILE A 230 18.54 -9.43 -5.29
C ILE A 230 18.95 -7.98 -5.56
N LEU A 231 18.76 -7.10 -4.58
CA LEU A 231 19.13 -5.69 -4.70
C LEU A 231 20.62 -5.49 -4.99
N SER A 232 21.45 -6.46 -4.60
CA SER A 232 22.91 -6.45 -4.84
C SER A 232 23.30 -6.94 -6.24
N GLN A 233 22.36 -7.47 -7.02
CA GLN A 233 22.61 -7.99 -8.36
C GLN A 233 22.65 -6.87 -9.40
N LYS A 234 23.30 -7.15 -10.54
CA LYS A 234 23.24 -6.26 -11.70
C LYS A 234 21.88 -6.37 -12.37
N PRO A 235 21.35 -5.28 -12.95
CA PRO A 235 20.15 -5.35 -13.77
C PRO A 235 20.25 -6.46 -14.84
N THR A 236 19.17 -7.18 -15.04
CA THR A 236 19.11 -8.32 -15.97
C THR A 236 19.06 -7.88 -17.44
N GLY A 237 18.72 -6.62 -17.69
CA GLY A 237 18.45 -6.08 -19.02
C GLY A 237 17.11 -6.54 -19.61
N LYS A 238 16.27 -7.22 -18.85
CA LYS A 238 14.94 -7.65 -19.27
C LYS A 238 13.92 -6.55 -19.07
N SER A 239 13.08 -6.32 -20.08
CA SER A 239 11.94 -5.42 -20.02
C SER A 239 10.66 -6.18 -19.69
N CYS A 240 9.77 -5.56 -18.92
CA CYS A 240 8.54 -6.17 -18.43
C CYS A 240 7.35 -5.23 -18.60
N ALA A 241 6.22 -5.77 -19.08
CA ALA A 241 4.91 -5.13 -18.99
C ALA A 241 4.04 -5.84 -17.95
N PHE A 242 3.45 -5.08 -17.03
CA PHE A 242 2.48 -5.55 -16.05
C PHE A 242 1.12 -4.94 -16.38
N PHE A 243 0.11 -5.77 -16.64
CA PHE A 243 -1.18 -5.29 -17.17
C PHE A 243 -2.35 -6.22 -16.84
N SER A 244 -3.57 -5.70 -17.01
CA SER A 244 -4.79 -6.50 -17.15
C SER A 244 -5.62 -5.96 -18.32
N LEU A 245 -6.59 -6.73 -18.82
CA LEU A 245 -7.51 -6.31 -19.87
C LEU A 245 -8.90 -6.07 -19.26
N THR A 246 -9.42 -4.87 -19.41
CA THR A 246 -10.80 -4.54 -18.98
C THR A 246 -11.84 -5.17 -19.87
N THR A 247 -13.08 -5.29 -19.39
CA THR A 247 -14.25 -5.74 -20.19
C THR A 247 -14.53 -4.85 -21.41
N ASN A 248 -14.08 -3.58 -21.38
CA ASN A 248 -14.20 -2.62 -22.47
C ASN A 248 -13.01 -2.62 -23.43
N ASN A 249 -12.19 -3.67 -23.41
CA ASN A 249 -11.00 -3.82 -24.25
C ASN A 249 -10.00 -2.67 -24.12
N LEU A 250 -9.73 -2.22 -22.89
CA LEU A 250 -8.60 -1.36 -22.56
C LEU A 250 -7.56 -2.18 -21.78
N ALA A 251 -6.30 -1.83 -21.94
CA ALA A 251 -5.23 -2.36 -21.11
C ALA A 251 -5.04 -1.47 -19.87
N THR A 252 -5.28 -2.01 -18.68
CA THR A 252 -4.94 -1.32 -17.43
C THR A 252 -3.49 -1.60 -17.09
N VAL A 253 -2.69 -0.56 -17.02
CA VAL A 253 -1.25 -0.61 -16.67
C VAL A 253 -0.99 0.19 -15.40
N ARG A 254 0.17 -0.03 -14.77
CA ARG A 254 0.63 0.77 -13.65
C ARG A 254 1.34 2.03 -14.14
N LYS A 255 1.24 3.12 -13.39
CA LYS A 255 2.08 4.31 -13.63
C LYS A 255 3.51 4.04 -13.17
N GLY A 256 4.48 4.79 -13.70
CA GLY A 256 5.88 4.61 -13.33
C GLY A 256 6.21 4.90 -11.87
N SER A 257 5.38 5.69 -11.17
CA SER A 257 5.51 5.98 -9.75
C SER A 257 4.85 4.94 -8.82
N ASP A 258 4.19 3.91 -9.38
CA ASP A 258 3.54 2.86 -8.60
C ASP A 258 4.55 1.85 -8.03
N TYR A 259 4.25 1.30 -6.86
CA TYR A 259 5.12 0.33 -6.19
C TYR A 259 5.37 -0.95 -7.02
N VAL A 260 4.45 -1.34 -7.93
CA VAL A 260 4.67 -2.49 -8.83
C VAL A 260 5.77 -2.19 -9.85
N ALA A 261 5.82 -0.96 -10.40
CA ALA A 261 6.92 -0.53 -11.25
C ALA A 261 8.24 -0.61 -10.49
N ARG A 262 8.25 -0.16 -9.23
CA ARG A 262 9.41 -0.25 -8.34
C ARG A 262 9.82 -1.69 -8.04
N MET A 263 8.87 -2.61 -7.81
CA MET A 263 9.18 -4.04 -7.63
C MET A 263 9.87 -4.65 -8.85
N ILE A 264 9.42 -4.31 -10.07
CA ILE A 264 10.05 -4.77 -11.31
C ILE A 264 11.51 -4.29 -11.37
N GLU A 265 11.78 -3.03 -11.01
CA GLU A 265 13.15 -2.49 -10.95
C GLU A 265 13.99 -3.19 -9.88
N MET A 266 13.46 -3.38 -8.66
CA MET A 266 14.13 -4.08 -7.57
C MET A 266 14.46 -5.53 -7.94
N ALA A 267 13.59 -6.18 -8.73
CA ALA A 267 13.82 -7.50 -9.29
C ALA A 267 14.87 -7.52 -10.43
N GLY A 268 15.44 -6.38 -10.79
CA GLY A 268 16.45 -6.24 -11.83
C GLY A 268 15.91 -6.13 -13.27
N GLY A 269 14.60 -5.96 -13.44
CA GLY A 269 13.95 -5.69 -14.72
C GLY A 269 13.82 -4.19 -15.02
N SER A 270 13.26 -3.85 -16.17
CA SER A 270 12.84 -2.49 -16.51
C SER A 270 11.36 -2.49 -16.90
N TYR A 271 10.60 -1.59 -16.28
CA TYR A 271 9.18 -1.46 -16.57
C TYR A 271 8.96 -0.65 -17.84
N VAL A 272 8.21 -1.18 -18.82
CA VAL A 272 8.06 -0.54 -20.14
C VAL A 272 7.25 0.77 -20.10
N PHE A 273 6.46 0.99 -19.06
CA PHE A 273 5.68 2.21 -18.86
C PHE A 273 6.20 3.08 -17.71
N ALA A 274 7.51 3.01 -17.40
CA ALA A 274 8.13 3.77 -16.30
C ALA A 274 7.93 5.29 -16.44
N ASP A 275 7.88 5.81 -17.66
CA ASP A 275 7.67 7.24 -17.95
C ASP A 275 6.19 7.64 -17.99
N LEU A 276 5.27 6.69 -17.78
CA LEU A 276 3.84 6.97 -17.82
C LEU A 276 3.41 7.73 -16.57
N THR A 277 3.13 9.00 -16.76
CA THR A 277 2.63 9.92 -15.74
C THR A 277 1.30 10.50 -16.18
N ASP A 278 0.44 10.80 -15.22
CA ASP A 278 -0.84 11.46 -15.48
C ASP A 278 -0.91 12.75 -14.66
N ASN A 279 -1.08 13.86 -15.34
CA ASN A 279 -1.13 15.18 -14.73
C ASN A 279 -2.51 15.41 -14.09
N GLY A 280 -2.67 15.04 -12.84
CA GLY A 280 -3.84 15.39 -12.02
C GLY A 280 -4.74 14.24 -11.58
N ASN A 281 -4.37 12.99 -11.85
CA ASN A 281 -5.09 11.82 -11.33
C ASN A 281 -4.21 11.09 -10.29
N SER A 282 -4.68 10.94 -9.05
CA SER A 282 -3.97 10.25 -7.97
C SER A 282 -4.00 8.72 -8.08
N LEU A 283 -4.72 8.14 -9.07
CA LEU A 283 -4.80 6.68 -9.23
C LEU A 283 -3.44 6.11 -9.65
N ALA A 284 -3.08 4.98 -9.09
CA ALA A 284 -1.86 4.23 -9.38
C ALA A 284 -1.86 3.56 -10.78
N THR A 285 -3.02 3.50 -11.43
CA THR A 285 -3.22 2.84 -12.73
C THR A 285 -3.70 3.80 -13.80
N MET A 286 -3.51 3.39 -15.05
CA MET A 286 -4.06 4.07 -16.23
C MET A 286 -4.62 3.04 -17.22
N ASN A 287 -5.75 3.37 -17.84
CA ASN A 287 -6.32 2.58 -18.92
C ASN A 287 -5.84 3.11 -20.26
N LEU A 288 -5.14 2.27 -21.01
CA LEU A 288 -4.63 2.58 -22.35
C LEU A 288 -5.51 1.92 -23.41
N PRO A 289 -5.77 2.61 -24.56
CA PRO A 289 -6.21 1.94 -25.78
C PRO A 289 -5.27 0.79 -26.13
N LEU A 290 -5.81 -0.29 -26.73
CA LEU A 290 -5.00 -1.47 -27.05
C LEU A 290 -3.85 -1.16 -28.03
N GLU A 291 -4.04 -0.19 -28.92
CA GLU A 291 -3.01 0.29 -29.87
C GLU A 291 -1.83 0.95 -29.14
N ASP A 292 -2.12 1.75 -28.09
CA ASP A 292 -1.08 2.41 -27.30
C ASP A 292 -0.35 1.38 -26.42
N PHE A 293 -1.07 0.41 -25.88
CA PHE A 293 -0.48 -0.71 -25.15
C PHE A 293 0.42 -1.54 -26.08
N TYR A 294 -0.05 -1.84 -27.31
CA TYR A 294 0.77 -2.54 -28.32
C TYR A 294 2.05 -1.75 -28.60
N ALA A 295 1.93 -0.47 -28.89
CA ALA A 295 3.10 0.36 -29.23
C ALA A 295 4.14 0.39 -28.08
N GLY A 296 3.69 0.40 -26.83
CA GLY A 296 4.58 0.48 -25.65
C GLY A 296 5.13 -0.88 -25.17
N ALA A 297 4.42 -1.98 -25.40
CA ALA A 297 4.74 -3.26 -24.76
C ALA A 297 5.08 -4.42 -25.72
N LYS A 298 4.91 -4.28 -27.03
CA LYS A 298 5.14 -5.38 -28.01
C LYS A 298 6.55 -5.96 -27.97
N ASP A 299 7.54 -5.13 -27.65
CA ASP A 299 8.95 -5.52 -27.61
C ASP A 299 9.42 -5.93 -26.20
N ALA A 300 8.51 -5.97 -25.21
CA ALA A 300 8.81 -6.42 -23.86
C ALA A 300 9.30 -7.87 -23.84
N ASP A 301 10.32 -8.15 -23.02
CA ASP A 301 10.86 -9.49 -22.83
C ASP A 301 9.90 -10.39 -22.07
N VAL A 302 9.13 -9.82 -21.13
CA VAL A 302 8.23 -10.53 -20.23
C VAL A 302 6.89 -9.78 -20.14
N LEU A 303 5.79 -10.53 -20.18
CA LEU A 303 4.45 -10.06 -19.87
C LEU A 303 3.98 -10.68 -18.55
N ILE A 304 3.51 -9.84 -17.62
CA ILE A 304 2.87 -10.28 -16.38
C ILE A 304 1.42 -9.80 -16.40
N TYR A 305 0.49 -10.73 -16.51
CA TYR A 305 -0.94 -10.46 -16.42
C TYR A 305 -1.38 -10.39 -14.95
N ASN A 306 -2.03 -9.30 -14.60
CA ASN A 306 -2.58 -9.09 -13.26
C ASN A 306 -3.95 -9.76 -13.13
N SER A 307 -4.03 -10.89 -12.48
CA SER A 307 -5.26 -11.67 -12.29
C SER A 307 -6.13 -11.19 -11.13
N ALA A 308 -5.63 -10.30 -10.29
CA ALA A 308 -6.33 -9.93 -9.05
C ALA A 308 -7.63 -9.15 -9.31
N ILE A 309 -7.83 -8.61 -10.53
CA ILE A 309 -9.02 -7.84 -10.91
C ILE A 309 -9.97 -8.66 -11.76
N GLU A 310 -9.50 -9.23 -12.87
CA GLU A 310 -10.32 -9.90 -13.88
C GLU A 310 -10.27 -11.44 -13.77
N GLY A 311 -9.57 -11.96 -12.77
CA GLY A 311 -9.38 -13.40 -12.56
C GLY A 311 -8.19 -13.98 -13.32
N MET A 312 -7.83 -15.22 -12.98
CA MET A 312 -6.71 -15.94 -13.60
C MET A 312 -7.03 -16.30 -15.05
N ILE A 313 -5.98 -16.26 -15.88
CA ILE A 313 -6.02 -16.81 -17.24
C ILE A 313 -5.40 -18.19 -17.24
N ALA A 314 -6.02 -19.12 -17.96
CA ALA A 314 -5.54 -20.50 -18.08
C ALA A 314 -4.61 -20.70 -19.30
N SER A 315 -4.68 -19.81 -20.29
CA SER A 315 -3.85 -19.89 -21.51
C SER A 315 -3.67 -18.53 -22.15
N VAL A 316 -2.60 -18.39 -22.92
CA VAL A 316 -2.34 -17.19 -23.75
C VAL A 316 -3.48 -16.95 -24.75
N SER A 317 -4.14 -18.03 -25.24
CA SER A 317 -5.25 -17.91 -26.19
C SER A 317 -6.42 -17.08 -25.62
N GLN A 318 -6.69 -17.14 -24.32
CA GLN A 318 -7.71 -16.29 -23.69
C GLN A 318 -7.43 -14.79 -23.81
N LEU A 319 -6.15 -14.40 -23.83
CA LEU A 319 -5.74 -13.01 -24.06
C LEU A 319 -5.78 -12.66 -25.55
N THR A 320 -5.28 -13.54 -26.41
CA THR A 320 -5.18 -13.28 -27.85
C THR A 320 -6.55 -13.30 -28.56
N GLU A 321 -7.54 -14.02 -28.02
CA GLU A 321 -8.93 -13.94 -28.47
C GLU A 321 -9.52 -12.55 -28.22
N ARG A 322 -9.17 -11.92 -27.10
CA ARG A 322 -9.62 -10.55 -26.77
C ARG A 322 -8.82 -9.46 -27.47
N PHE A 323 -7.52 -9.72 -27.65
CA PHE A 323 -6.58 -8.81 -28.29
C PHE A 323 -5.63 -9.57 -29.24
N PRO A 324 -6.03 -9.81 -30.52
CA PRO A 324 -5.27 -10.62 -31.47
C PRO A 324 -3.84 -10.15 -31.74
N LEU A 325 -3.57 -8.85 -31.64
CA LEU A 325 -2.22 -8.31 -31.81
C LEU A 325 -1.23 -8.80 -30.74
N LEU A 326 -1.68 -9.35 -29.62
CA LEU A 326 -0.80 -9.99 -28.63
C LEU A 326 0.05 -11.11 -29.24
N ASN A 327 -0.40 -11.78 -30.33
CA ASN A 327 0.40 -12.79 -31.05
C ASN A 327 1.70 -12.22 -31.64
N GLU A 328 1.79 -10.90 -31.84
CA GLU A 328 2.98 -10.23 -32.36
C GLU A 328 3.95 -9.81 -31.26
N PHE A 329 3.55 -9.92 -29.97
CA PHE A 329 4.40 -9.53 -28.85
C PHE A 329 5.57 -10.49 -28.69
N LYS A 330 6.77 -9.91 -28.52
CA LYS A 330 8.02 -10.67 -28.31
C LYS A 330 7.89 -11.69 -27.19
N ALA A 331 7.30 -11.31 -26.05
CA ALA A 331 7.11 -12.20 -24.91
C ALA A 331 6.18 -13.36 -25.23
N VAL A 332 5.09 -13.14 -25.98
CA VAL A 332 4.19 -14.22 -26.43
C VAL A 332 4.91 -15.20 -27.34
N GLN A 333 5.64 -14.68 -28.34
CA GLN A 333 6.41 -15.51 -29.28
C GLN A 333 7.50 -16.35 -28.60
N ASN A 334 8.03 -15.88 -27.48
CA ASN A 334 9.08 -16.53 -26.70
C ASN A 334 8.54 -17.32 -25.49
N GLY A 335 7.21 -17.43 -25.32
CA GLY A 335 6.59 -18.10 -24.19
C GLY A 335 6.87 -17.45 -22.85
N GLN A 336 7.10 -16.14 -22.78
CA GLN A 336 7.39 -15.41 -21.54
C GLN A 336 6.15 -14.64 -21.05
N VAL A 337 5.05 -15.36 -20.92
CA VAL A 337 3.78 -14.84 -20.38
C VAL A 337 3.51 -15.45 -19.02
N TRP A 338 3.27 -14.62 -18.05
CA TRP A 338 3.07 -14.98 -16.66
C TRP A 338 1.77 -14.37 -16.13
N CYS A 339 1.17 -15.01 -15.16
CA CYS A 339 -0.06 -14.57 -14.53
C CYS A 339 0.16 -14.48 -13.00
N THR A 340 -0.28 -13.40 -12.38
CA THR A 340 -0.23 -13.30 -10.91
C THR A 340 -1.28 -14.20 -10.27
N THR A 341 -1.07 -14.58 -8.99
CA THR A 341 -2.14 -15.12 -8.15
C THR A 341 -3.21 -14.07 -7.86
N GLN A 342 -4.43 -14.50 -7.58
CA GLN A 342 -5.54 -13.60 -7.21
C GLN A 342 -5.35 -12.97 -5.81
N SER A 343 -4.54 -13.61 -4.96
CA SER A 343 -4.23 -13.15 -3.60
C SER A 343 -3.29 -11.94 -3.55
N LEU A 344 -2.65 -11.57 -4.66
CA LEU A 344 -1.56 -10.58 -4.71
C LEU A 344 -1.81 -9.32 -3.88
N PHE A 345 -3.00 -8.70 -3.98
CA PHE A 345 -3.28 -7.46 -3.25
C PHE A 345 -3.78 -7.66 -1.82
N GLN A 346 -3.98 -8.90 -1.41
CA GLN A 346 -4.34 -9.26 -0.04
C GLN A 346 -3.13 -9.70 0.79
N GLN A 347 -1.99 -10.01 0.15
CA GLN A 347 -0.76 -10.50 0.78
C GLN A 347 0.30 -9.39 0.81
N SER A 348 0.04 -8.36 1.60
CA SER A 348 0.85 -7.14 1.64
C SER A 348 2.22 -7.34 2.27
N MET A 349 2.37 -8.29 3.20
CA MET A 349 3.67 -8.63 3.80
C MET A 349 4.55 -9.50 2.91
N GLU A 350 4.01 -10.10 1.87
CA GLU A 350 4.72 -11.04 1.03
C GLU A 350 5.19 -10.42 -0.30
N LEU A 351 5.24 -9.07 -0.39
CA LEU A 351 5.74 -8.37 -1.59
C LEU A 351 7.22 -8.67 -1.87
N ALA A 352 7.99 -9.01 -0.85
CA ALA A 352 9.37 -9.48 -1.01
C ALA A 352 9.43 -10.78 -1.85
N ASP A 353 8.52 -11.71 -1.61
CA ASP A 353 8.44 -12.97 -2.37
C ASP A 353 8.08 -12.73 -3.85
N LEU A 354 7.20 -11.73 -4.11
CA LEU A 354 6.90 -11.35 -5.50
C LEU A 354 8.12 -10.74 -6.21
N ILE A 355 8.95 -9.95 -5.51
CA ILE A 355 10.23 -9.45 -6.05
C ILE A 355 11.17 -10.60 -6.36
N VAL A 356 11.24 -11.61 -5.49
CA VAL A 356 12.01 -12.85 -5.73
C VAL A 356 11.50 -13.59 -6.97
N ASP A 357 10.19 -13.77 -7.07
CA ASP A 357 9.56 -14.42 -8.23
C ASP A 357 9.87 -13.68 -9.54
N MET A 358 9.69 -12.36 -9.54
CA MET A 358 10.03 -11.54 -10.71
C MET A 358 11.52 -11.66 -11.09
N ASN A 359 12.43 -11.64 -10.11
CA ASN A 359 13.87 -11.80 -10.36
C ASN A 359 14.16 -13.15 -11.01
N ARG A 360 13.54 -14.24 -10.52
CA ARG A 360 13.69 -15.58 -11.12
C ARG A 360 13.12 -15.65 -12.53
N VAL A 361 11.98 -15.01 -12.77
CA VAL A 361 11.42 -14.90 -14.13
C VAL A 361 12.38 -14.17 -15.07
N PHE A 362 13.01 -13.09 -14.61
CA PHE A 362 13.95 -12.31 -15.43
C PHE A 362 15.29 -13.01 -15.65
N THR A 363 15.74 -13.85 -14.73
CA THR A 363 17.03 -14.55 -14.80
C THR A 363 16.93 -15.95 -15.37
N GLU A 364 15.90 -16.71 -15.00
CA GLU A 364 15.74 -18.13 -15.35
C GLU A 364 14.67 -18.32 -16.46
N GLY A 365 13.63 -17.47 -16.51
CA GLY A 365 12.51 -17.63 -17.42
C GLY A 365 11.66 -18.87 -17.12
N ILE A 366 11.22 -19.59 -18.16
CA ILE A 366 10.36 -20.79 -18.04
C ILE A 366 10.89 -21.84 -17.05
N PRO A 367 12.20 -22.10 -16.91
CA PRO A 367 12.71 -23.02 -15.88
C PRO A 367 12.27 -22.70 -14.45
N ALA A 368 11.94 -21.44 -14.13
CA ALA A 368 11.39 -21.06 -12.83
C ALA A 368 9.93 -21.48 -12.62
N ALA A 369 9.21 -21.88 -13.68
CA ALA A 369 7.78 -22.23 -13.59
C ALA A 369 7.55 -23.41 -12.63
N GLY A 370 6.50 -23.27 -11.79
CA GLY A 370 6.13 -24.28 -10.80
C GLY A 370 6.85 -24.17 -9.45
N GLU A 371 7.83 -23.27 -9.32
CA GLU A 371 8.54 -23.01 -8.06
C GLU A 371 8.29 -21.59 -7.52
N LEU A 372 7.41 -20.82 -8.18
CA LEU A 372 7.10 -19.44 -7.84
C LEU A 372 5.84 -19.40 -6.97
N LYS A 373 5.81 -18.43 -6.04
CA LYS A 373 4.71 -18.26 -5.10
C LYS A 373 3.56 -17.44 -5.71
N PHE A 374 3.90 -16.38 -6.42
CA PHE A 374 2.94 -15.38 -6.93
C PHE A 374 2.78 -15.39 -8.44
N LEU A 375 3.70 -16.01 -9.17
CA LEU A 375 3.68 -16.01 -10.62
C LEU A 375 3.50 -17.43 -11.16
N THR A 376 2.55 -17.60 -12.06
CA THR A 376 2.29 -18.85 -12.79
C THR A 376 2.60 -18.62 -14.26
N HIS A 377 3.38 -19.51 -14.87
CA HIS A 377 3.61 -19.49 -16.31
C HIS A 377 2.32 -19.83 -17.07
N VAL A 378 2.07 -19.14 -18.16
CA VAL A 378 0.88 -19.29 -19.01
C VAL A 378 1.31 -19.74 -20.41
N ASP A 379 0.82 -20.92 -20.84
CA ASP A 379 1.08 -21.52 -22.15
C ASP A 379 0.05 -21.09 -23.22
#